data_fcb060c88cabdb82169a71e59d1a9ed0
#
_entry.id   fcb060c88cabdb82169a71e59d1a9ed0
#
_cell.length_a   1.000
_cell.length_b   1.000
_cell.length_c   1.000
_cell.angle_alpha   90.00
_cell.angle_beta   90.00
_cell.angle_gamma   90.00
#
_symmetry.space_group_name_H-M   'P 1'
#
loop_
_entity.id
_entity.type
_entity.pdbx_description
1 polymer ?
#
loop_
_entity_poly.entity_id
_entity_poly.type
_entity_poly.pdbx_seq_one_letter_code
_entity_poly.pdbx_strand_id
1 'polypeptide(L)'
;YRRSGVTDPMRIEKDAFFAHQVMWNGWVDTEEDNTYIIGHWNYPANTVKPVYVVSTGEEVELFLNGQSLGKGKREYNFLFTFDNVAFKAGKLEAVSYNKAGKEISRYAVSTVGEPARLKLTTIQNPEGFHADGADLALIQVEVVDKDGKRCPLDNRIIQFDLKGNAEWRGGIAQGKD
;
A
#
# COMPACT_ATOMS: atom_id res chain seq x y z
N TYR A 1 7.51 -4.97 21.87
CA TYR A 1 7.65 -5.48 20.49
C TYR A 1 7.79 -4.28 19.55
N ARG A 2 8.93 -4.11 18.91
CA ARG A 2 9.13 -3.01 17.97
C ARG A 2 8.58 -3.43 16.60
N ARG A 3 7.57 -2.75 16.12
CA ARG A 3 7.01 -2.90 14.76
C ARG A 3 7.75 -2.03 13.74
N SER A 4 9.07 -1.91 13.89
CA SER A 4 9.93 -1.19 12.96
C SER A 4 10.37 -2.11 11.81
N GLY A 5 10.68 -1.53 10.66
CA GLY A 5 11.14 -2.21 9.46
C GLY A 5 10.29 -1.89 8.24
N VAL A 6 10.86 -2.04 7.08
CA VAL A 6 10.21 -1.78 5.78
C VAL A 6 9.27 -2.91 5.37
N THR A 7 9.50 -4.12 5.89
CA THR A 7 8.61 -5.28 5.77
C THR A 7 8.21 -5.78 7.15
N ASP A 8 7.20 -6.60 7.24
CA ASP A 8 6.87 -7.33 8.44
C ASP A 8 7.77 -8.57 8.64
N PRO A 9 7.66 -9.33 9.77
CA PRO A 9 8.40 -10.57 9.97
C PRO A 9 8.16 -11.64 8.90
N MET A 10 7.04 -11.59 8.21
CA MET A 10 6.68 -12.51 7.12
C MET A 10 7.08 -11.96 5.75
N ARG A 11 7.87 -10.86 5.69
CA ARG A 11 8.35 -10.17 4.49
C ARG A 11 7.26 -9.54 3.63
N ILE A 12 6.08 -9.25 4.22
CA ILE A 12 5.05 -8.47 3.54
C ILE A 12 5.44 -7.00 3.58
N GLU A 13 5.38 -6.36 2.42
CA GLU A 13 5.77 -4.97 2.22
C GLU A 13 4.84 -4.01 2.96
N LYS A 14 5.42 -2.97 3.56
CA LYS A 14 4.73 -1.84 4.17
C LYS A 14 4.95 -0.59 3.34
N ASP A 15 4.26 0.50 3.68
CA ASP A 15 4.47 1.81 3.04
C ASP A 15 5.95 2.22 2.98
N ALA A 16 6.70 1.93 4.04
CA ALA A 16 8.13 2.20 4.07
C ALA A 16 8.93 1.43 3.01
N PHE A 17 8.52 0.23 2.63
CA PHE A 17 9.14 -0.53 1.54
C PHE A 17 8.99 0.22 0.21
N PHE A 18 7.77 0.60 -0.13
CA PHE A 18 7.48 1.33 -1.37
C PHE A 18 8.14 2.71 -1.39
N ALA A 19 8.18 3.40 -0.25
CA ALA A 19 8.92 4.67 -0.13
C ALA A 19 10.41 4.49 -0.40
N HIS A 20 11.04 3.43 0.13
CA HIS A 20 12.44 3.11 -0.16
C HIS A 20 12.66 2.73 -1.63
N GLN A 21 11.72 2.00 -2.24
CA GLN A 21 11.77 1.67 -3.66
C GLN A 21 11.80 2.94 -4.53
N VAL A 22 10.93 3.92 -4.24
CA VAL A 22 10.95 5.22 -4.93
C VAL A 22 12.29 5.92 -4.77
N MET A 23 12.85 5.96 -3.54
CA MET A 23 14.16 6.57 -3.31
C MET A 23 15.28 5.84 -4.03
N TRP A 24 15.21 4.51 -4.09
CA TRP A 24 16.18 3.70 -4.83
C TRP A 24 16.13 4.02 -6.33
N ASN A 25 14.93 4.07 -6.93
CA ASN A 25 14.74 4.46 -8.32
C ASN A 25 15.25 5.88 -8.59
N GLY A 26 15.13 6.80 -7.63
CA GLY A 26 15.63 8.16 -7.79
C GLY A 26 17.16 8.35 -7.63
N TRP A 27 17.85 7.41 -6.99
CA TRP A 27 19.29 7.54 -6.70
C TRP A 27 20.17 6.51 -7.39
N VAL A 28 19.70 5.31 -7.60
CA VAL A 28 20.50 4.18 -8.07
C VAL A 28 20.00 3.67 -9.42
N ASP A 29 18.74 3.31 -9.47
CA ASP A 29 18.09 2.79 -10.68
C ASP A 29 17.23 3.89 -11.31
N THR A 30 17.91 4.87 -11.89
CA THR A 30 17.29 6.10 -12.37
C THR A 30 16.59 5.96 -13.73
N GLU A 31 16.50 4.76 -14.26
CA GLU A 31 15.78 4.45 -15.50
C GLU A 31 14.26 4.31 -15.26
N GLU A 32 13.85 4.08 -14.01
CA GLU A 32 12.46 3.91 -13.63
C GLU A 32 11.92 5.13 -12.87
N ASP A 33 10.88 5.75 -13.42
CA ASP A 33 10.13 6.77 -12.72
C ASP A 33 9.07 6.12 -11.81
N ASN A 34 9.00 6.58 -10.57
CA ASN A 34 8.10 6.00 -9.57
C ASN A 34 7.42 7.05 -8.70
N THR A 35 6.19 6.77 -8.28
CA THR A 35 5.38 7.61 -7.40
C THR A 35 4.57 6.73 -6.47
N TYR A 36 4.50 7.08 -5.18
CA TYR A 36 3.74 6.34 -4.18
C TYR A 36 3.07 7.29 -3.17
N ILE A 37 1.77 7.11 -2.94
CA ILE A 37 1.02 7.79 -1.87
C ILE A 37 1.16 6.95 -0.61
N ILE A 38 1.66 7.55 0.48
CA ILE A 38 1.83 6.86 1.76
C ILE A 38 0.47 6.74 2.46
N GLY A 39 0.08 5.50 2.76
CA GLY A 39 -1.14 5.18 3.49
C GLY A 39 -2.33 4.87 2.60
N HIS A 40 -3.51 4.87 3.22
CA HIS A 40 -4.78 4.56 2.57
C HIS A 40 -5.68 5.80 2.41
N TRP A 41 -6.78 5.66 1.64
CA TRP A 41 -7.78 6.72 1.49
C TRP A 41 -9.15 6.25 2.00
N ASN A 42 -9.20 5.94 3.32
CA ASN A 42 -10.41 5.47 4.03
C ASN A 42 -10.48 6.14 5.40
N TYR A 43 -11.23 7.21 5.51
CA TYR A 43 -11.35 8.00 6.74
C TYR A 43 -12.81 8.33 7.04
N PRO A 44 -13.16 8.69 8.29
CA PRO A 44 -14.46 9.25 8.61
C PRO A 44 -14.74 10.53 7.81
N ALA A 45 -16.03 10.80 7.55
CA ALA A 45 -16.44 12.04 6.92
C ALA A 45 -15.90 13.26 7.69
N ASN A 46 -15.60 14.34 6.98
CA ASN A 46 -15.04 15.59 7.51
C ASN A 46 -13.60 15.47 8.08
N THR A 47 -12.91 14.35 7.87
CA THR A 47 -11.48 14.26 8.20
C THR A 47 -10.69 15.22 7.30
N VAL A 48 -9.80 16.00 7.90
CA VAL A 48 -8.80 16.83 7.22
C VAL A 48 -7.44 16.40 7.70
N LYS A 49 -6.54 16.08 6.78
CA LYS A 49 -5.20 15.56 7.13
C LYS A 49 -4.18 15.88 6.05
N PRO A 50 -2.88 15.87 6.38
CA PRO A 50 -1.85 15.90 5.36
C PRO A 50 -1.82 14.60 4.57
N VAL A 51 -1.48 14.70 3.29
CA VAL A 51 -1.16 13.58 2.41
C VAL A 51 0.31 13.67 2.05
N TYR A 52 1.00 12.54 2.17
CA TYR A 52 2.42 12.41 1.85
C TYR A 52 2.59 11.56 0.59
N VAL A 53 3.37 12.06 -0.33
CA VAL A 53 3.70 11.37 -1.57
C VAL A 53 5.21 11.30 -1.70
N VAL A 54 5.76 10.14 -2.03
CA VAL A 54 7.14 9.99 -2.46
C VAL A 54 7.18 9.79 -3.95
N SER A 55 8.09 10.49 -4.64
CA SER A 55 8.20 10.44 -6.10
C SER A 55 9.60 10.79 -6.58
N THR A 56 10.00 10.20 -7.72
CA THR A 56 11.21 10.58 -8.46
C THR A 56 11.03 11.87 -9.26
N GLY A 57 9.80 12.37 -9.41
CA GLY A 57 9.47 13.57 -10.17
C GLY A 57 9.99 14.86 -9.56
N GLU A 58 10.06 15.90 -10.37
CA GLU A 58 10.41 17.28 -9.91
C GLU A 58 9.21 17.97 -9.27
N GLU A 59 8.00 17.66 -9.75
CA GLU A 59 6.74 18.18 -9.24
C GLU A 59 5.75 17.04 -9.11
N VAL A 60 4.88 17.13 -8.11
CA VAL A 60 3.75 16.21 -7.92
C VAL A 60 2.47 17.01 -7.76
N GLU A 61 1.45 16.65 -8.50
CA GLU A 61 0.10 17.19 -8.37
C GLU A 61 -0.85 16.12 -7.84
N LEU A 62 -1.71 16.48 -6.89
CA LEU A 62 -2.66 15.59 -6.27
C LEU A 62 -4.06 15.85 -6.82
N PHE A 63 -4.77 14.78 -7.15
CA PHE A 63 -6.14 14.82 -7.66
C PHE A 63 -7.06 14.02 -6.75
N LEU A 64 -8.22 14.56 -6.47
CA LEU A 64 -9.29 13.87 -5.76
C LEU A 64 -10.52 13.80 -6.67
N ASN A 65 -10.91 12.58 -7.05
CA ASN A 65 -12.01 12.33 -7.99
C ASN A 65 -11.86 13.10 -9.31
N GLY A 66 -10.62 13.23 -9.81
CA GLY A 66 -10.28 13.95 -11.03
C GLY A 66 -10.16 15.47 -10.89
N GLN A 67 -10.47 16.02 -9.73
CA GLN A 67 -10.27 17.44 -9.44
C GLN A 67 -8.88 17.68 -8.84
N SER A 68 -8.11 18.59 -9.42
CA SER A 68 -6.80 18.98 -8.89
C SER A 68 -6.94 19.64 -7.51
N LEU A 69 -6.10 19.21 -6.59
CA LEU A 69 -5.88 19.83 -5.29
C LEU A 69 -4.61 20.70 -5.28
N GLY A 70 -3.94 20.81 -6.43
CA GLY A 70 -2.73 21.56 -6.60
C GLY A 70 -1.45 20.74 -6.45
N LYS A 71 -0.31 21.43 -6.50
CA LYS A 71 1.02 20.84 -6.39
C LYS A 71 1.45 20.75 -4.94
N GLY A 72 2.10 19.63 -4.59
CA GLY A 72 2.66 19.37 -3.27
C GLY A 72 3.89 20.24 -3.00
N LYS A 73 4.10 20.57 -1.71
CA LYS A 73 5.33 21.18 -1.25
C LYS A 73 6.42 20.11 -1.19
N ARG A 74 7.48 20.27 -1.96
CA ARG A 74 8.66 19.41 -1.87
C ARG A 74 9.46 19.77 -0.62
N GLU A 75 9.47 18.90 0.37
CA GLU A 75 10.17 19.12 1.65
C GLU A 75 11.57 18.51 1.65
N TYR A 76 11.70 17.36 1.03
CA TYR A 76 12.95 16.62 0.83
C TYR A 76 13.02 16.13 -0.62
N ASN A 77 14.15 15.58 -1.04
CA ASN A 77 14.39 15.21 -2.44
C ASN A 77 13.25 14.43 -3.09
N PHE A 78 12.62 13.51 -2.34
CA PHE A 78 11.55 12.64 -2.86
C PHE A 78 10.22 12.82 -2.14
N LEU A 79 10.15 13.63 -1.07
CA LEU A 79 8.94 13.78 -0.26
C LEU A 79 8.19 15.05 -0.66
N PHE A 80 6.93 14.87 -1.02
CA PHE A 80 5.96 15.92 -1.31
C PHE A 80 4.83 15.88 -0.29
N THR A 81 4.53 17.03 0.31
CA THR A 81 3.48 17.17 1.32
C THR A 81 2.34 18.01 0.78
N PHE A 82 1.12 17.53 1.01
CA PHE A 82 -0.12 18.23 0.73
C PHE A 82 -0.84 18.45 2.05
N ASP A 83 -0.82 19.69 2.53
CA ASP A 83 -1.46 20.04 3.81
C ASP A 83 -2.98 20.17 3.65
N ASN A 84 -3.70 19.88 4.75
CA ASN A 84 -5.14 20.14 4.88
C ASN A 84 -6.02 19.51 3.79
N VAL A 85 -5.71 18.29 3.34
CA VAL A 85 -6.53 17.59 2.36
C VAL A 85 -7.81 17.09 3.04
N ALA A 86 -8.96 17.62 2.63
CA ALA A 86 -10.26 17.18 3.12
C ALA A 86 -10.64 15.83 2.49
N PHE A 87 -10.97 14.86 3.34
CA PHE A 87 -11.42 13.56 2.86
C PHE A 87 -12.77 13.66 2.13
N LYS A 88 -12.80 13.11 0.95
CA LYS A 88 -14.01 12.74 0.20
C LYS A 88 -13.81 11.34 -0.35
N ALA A 89 -14.83 10.49 -0.24
CA ALA A 89 -14.78 9.15 -0.78
C ALA A 89 -14.52 9.17 -2.30
N GLY A 90 -13.74 8.21 -2.77
CA GLY A 90 -13.39 8.08 -4.18
C GLY A 90 -11.90 7.81 -4.41
N LYS A 91 -11.37 8.27 -5.54
CA LYS A 91 -9.99 8.05 -5.99
C LYS A 91 -9.12 9.26 -5.65
N LEU A 92 -8.08 9.04 -4.85
CA LEU A 92 -6.98 9.98 -4.64
C LEU A 92 -5.82 9.55 -5.53
N GLU A 93 -5.32 10.45 -6.39
CA GLU A 93 -4.29 10.15 -7.38
C GLU A 93 -3.19 11.20 -7.33
N ALA A 94 -1.94 10.75 -7.27
CA ALA A 94 -0.75 11.58 -7.40
C ALA A 94 -0.17 11.38 -8.79
N VAL A 95 0.10 12.48 -9.47
CA VAL A 95 0.73 12.52 -10.79
C VAL A 95 2.02 13.29 -10.68
N SER A 96 3.12 12.71 -11.11
CA SER A 96 4.43 13.34 -11.07
C SER A 96 4.92 13.76 -12.44
N TYR A 97 5.65 14.85 -12.46
CA TYR A 97 6.13 15.50 -13.67
C TYR A 97 7.65 15.72 -13.59
N ASN A 98 8.30 15.67 -14.74
CA ASN A 98 9.71 16.05 -14.88
C ASN A 98 9.86 17.59 -15.02
N LYS A 99 11.11 18.06 -15.13
CA LYS A 99 11.45 19.50 -15.32
C LYS A 99 10.80 20.15 -16.54
N ALA A 100 10.47 19.34 -17.56
CA ALA A 100 9.80 19.83 -18.77
C ALA A 100 8.26 19.85 -18.63
N GLY A 101 7.71 19.51 -17.46
CA GLY A 101 6.28 19.43 -17.24
C GLY A 101 5.60 18.22 -17.87
N LYS A 102 6.36 17.22 -18.33
CA LYS A 102 5.82 15.97 -18.86
C LYS A 102 5.54 15.02 -17.71
N GLU A 103 4.35 14.41 -17.72
CA GLU A 103 4.02 13.31 -16.81
C GLU A 103 4.99 12.14 -16.98
N ILE A 104 5.50 11.63 -15.87
CA ILE A 104 6.46 10.52 -15.84
C ILE A 104 5.95 9.32 -15.04
N SER A 105 5.12 9.54 -14.03
CA SER A 105 4.59 8.48 -13.19
C SER A 105 3.29 8.90 -12.53
N ARG A 106 2.44 7.92 -12.15
CA ARG A 106 1.24 8.15 -11.35
C ARG A 106 0.96 6.99 -10.42
N TYR A 107 0.36 7.30 -9.29
CA TYR A 107 -0.11 6.31 -8.33
C TYR A 107 -1.46 6.73 -7.75
N ALA A 108 -2.32 5.77 -7.45
CA ALA A 108 -3.63 6.05 -6.91
C ALA A 108 -4.04 5.09 -5.80
N VAL A 109 -4.70 5.64 -4.79
CA VAL A 109 -5.43 4.89 -3.77
C VAL A 109 -6.92 5.24 -3.86
N SER A 110 -7.78 4.33 -3.44
CA SER A 110 -9.23 4.56 -3.50
C SER A 110 -9.89 4.21 -2.18
N THR A 111 -10.95 4.92 -1.87
CA THR A 111 -11.87 4.50 -0.81
C THR A 111 -12.48 3.16 -1.20
N VAL A 112 -12.51 2.23 -0.25
CA VAL A 112 -13.08 0.90 -0.43
C VAL A 112 -14.52 0.87 0.04
N GLY A 113 -15.30 -0.08 -0.47
CA GLY A 113 -16.66 -0.34 -0.04
C GLY A 113 -16.72 -1.13 1.27
N GLU A 114 -17.92 -1.58 1.61
CA GLU A 114 -18.12 -2.44 2.77
C GLU A 114 -17.42 -3.79 2.59
N PRO A 115 -16.86 -4.34 3.68
CA PRO A 115 -16.24 -5.66 3.65
C PRO A 115 -17.19 -6.75 3.17
N ALA A 116 -16.80 -7.48 2.12
CA ALA A 116 -17.67 -8.45 1.45
C ALA A 116 -17.17 -9.89 1.54
N ARG A 117 -15.85 -10.11 1.52
CA ARG A 117 -15.27 -11.47 1.52
C ARG A 117 -13.83 -11.48 2.05
N LEU A 118 -13.33 -12.68 2.30
CA LEU A 118 -11.92 -12.94 2.52
C LEU A 118 -11.24 -13.28 1.19
N LYS A 119 -10.07 -12.71 0.96
CA LYS A 119 -9.16 -13.08 -0.11
C LYS A 119 -7.97 -13.80 0.52
N LEU A 120 -7.68 -15.00 0.03
CA LEU A 120 -6.53 -15.79 0.43
C LEU A 120 -5.52 -15.80 -0.70
N THR A 121 -4.27 -15.49 -0.38
CA THR A 121 -3.15 -15.56 -1.32
C THR A 121 -2.09 -16.46 -0.74
N THR A 122 -1.76 -17.53 -1.45
CA THR A 122 -0.70 -18.45 -1.04
C THR A 122 0.65 -17.93 -1.51
N ILE A 123 1.60 -17.86 -0.59
CA ILE A 123 3.00 -17.52 -0.83
C ILE A 123 3.81 -18.78 -0.52
N GLN A 124 4.40 -19.38 -1.53
CA GLN A 124 5.12 -20.64 -1.45
C GLN A 124 6.36 -20.60 -2.35
N ASN A 125 7.16 -21.65 -2.31
CA ASN A 125 8.28 -21.82 -3.20
C ASN A 125 7.81 -21.72 -4.67
N PRO A 126 8.51 -20.99 -5.57
CA PRO A 126 8.17 -20.91 -6.99
C PRO A 126 8.10 -22.28 -7.69
N GLU A 127 8.84 -23.27 -7.22
CA GLU A 127 8.82 -24.65 -7.73
C GLU A 127 7.62 -25.47 -7.25
N GLY A 128 6.78 -24.89 -6.39
CA GLY A 128 5.60 -25.52 -5.83
C GLY A 128 5.74 -25.87 -4.35
N PHE A 129 4.67 -26.42 -3.79
CA PHE A 129 4.62 -26.88 -2.39
C PHE A 129 4.71 -28.40 -2.36
N HIS A 130 5.72 -28.90 -1.62
CA HIS A 130 5.98 -30.34 -1.53
C HIS A 130 5.67 -30.85 -0.12
N ALA A 131 4.87 -31.89 0.00
CA ALA A 131 4.51 -32.49 1.28
C ALA A 131 5.62 -33.42 1.79
N ASP A 132 6.81 -32.90 2.01
CA ASP A 132 8.00 -33.63 2.46
C ASP A 132 8.32 -33.45 3.96
N GLY A 133 7.49 -32.67 4.66
CA GLY A 133 7.64 -32.35 6.07
C GLY A 133 8.58 -31.18 6.36
N ALA A 134 9.19 -30.59 5.33
CA ALA A 134 10.12 -29.44 5.45
C ALA A 134 9.58 -28.15 4.80
N ASP A 135 8.72 -28.28 3.80
CA ASP A 135 8.17 -27.14 3.06
C ASP A 135 7.17 -26.33 3.89
N LEU A 136 7.18 -25.02 3.68
CA LEU A 136 6.28 -24.06 4.31
C LEU A 136 5.52 -23.26 3.25
N ALA A 137 4.23 -23.05 3.47
CA ALA A 137 3.43 -22.08 2.74
C ALA A 137 2.90 -20.99 3.68
N LEU A 138 2.97 -19.75 3.26
CA LEU A 138 2.31 -18.64 3.94
C LEU A 138 0.96 -18.39 3.26
N ILE A 139 -0.06 -18.21 4.06
CA ILE A 139 -1.39 -17.82 3.56
C ILE A 139 -1.65 -16.39 4.04
N GLN A 140 -1.56 -15.45 3.10
CA GLN A 140 -2.00 -14.08 3.35
C GLN A 140 -3.52 -14.02 3.27
N VAL A 141 -4.15 -13.49 4.31
CA VAL A 141 -5.60 -13.34 4.39
C VAL A 141 -5.94 -11.86 4.46
N GLU A 142 -6.75 -11.40 3.54
CA GLU A 142 -7.20 -10.01 3.45
C GLU A 142 -8.73 -9.95 3.49
N VAL A 143 -9.26 -9.01 4.26
CA VAL A 143 -10.68 -8.62 4.13
C VAL A 143 -10.79 -7.67 2.95
N VAL A 144 -11.63 -8.00 1.99
CA VAL A 144 -11.81 -7.21 0.77
C VAL A 144 -13.28 -6.85 0.54
N ASP A 145 -13.50 -5.74 -0.15
CA ASP A 145 -14.84 -5.34 -0.60
C ASP A 145 -15.33 -6.19 -1.81
N LYS A 146 -16.50 -5.86 -2.34
CA LYS A 146 -17.07 -6.56 -3.50
C LYS A 146 -16.17 -6.51 -4.74
N ASP A 147 -15.38 -5.45 -4.89
CA ASP A 147 -14.48 -5.22 -6.01
C ASP A 147 -13.09 -5.84 -5.79
N GLY A 148 -12.89 -6.51 -4.65
CA GLY A 148 -11.63 -7.17 -4.30
C GLY A 148 -10.56 -6.24 -3.73
N LYS A 149 -10.90 -5.01 -3.37
CA LYS A 149 -10.00 -4.05 -2.74
C LYS A 149 -9.90 -4.33 -1.25
N ARG A 150 -8.69 -4.32 -0.71
CA ARG A 150 -8.42 -4.53 0.72
C ARG A 150 -9.12 -3.46 1.56
N CYS A 151 -9.79 -3.89 2.64
CA CYS A 151 -10.42 -3.03 3.64
C CYS A 151 -9.43 -2.77 4.79
N PRO A 152 -8.63 -1.69 4.76
CA PRO A 152 -7.49 -1.52 5.67
C PRO A 152 -7.89 -1.27 7.12
N LEU A 153 -9.11 -0.81 7.36
CA LEU A 153 -9.62 -0.51 8.71
C LEU A 153 -10.43 -1.67 9.32
N ASP A 154 -10.68 -2.74 8.56
CA ASP A 154 -11.40 -3.90 9.08
C ASP A 154 -10.51 -4.69 10.03
N ASN A 155 -11.03 -4.98 11.21
CA ASN A 155 -10.33 -5.72 12.26
C ASN A 155 -11.17 -6.85 12.86
N ARG A 156 -12.06 -7.44 12.06
CA ARG A 156 -12.86 -8.58 12.48
C ARG A 156 -12.00 -9.79 12.83
N ILE A 157 -12.50 -10.62 13.73
CA ILE A 157 -11.85 -11.88 14.06
C ILE A 157 -12.06 -12.87 12.92
N ILE A 158 -10.97 -13.46 12.44
CA ILE A 158 -10.97 -14.49 11.42
C ILE A 158 -10.70 -15.84 12.10
N GLN A 159 -11.57 -16.80 11.84
CA GLN A 159 -11.42 -18.17 12.31
C GLN A 159 -10.78 -19.01 11.20
N PHE A 160 -9.81 -19.82 11.57
CA PHE A 160 -9.10 -20.71 10.67
C PHE A 160 -9.43 -22.16 11.04
N ASP A 161 -9.70 -22.98 10.04
CA ASP A 161 -9.85 -24.44 10.14
C ASP A 161 -8.91 -25.09 9.14
N LEU A 162 -8.01 -25.94 9.64
CA LEU A 162 -7.04 -26.66 8.83
C LEU A 162 -7.45 -28.12 8.71
N LYS A 163 -7.62 -28.60 7.48
CA LYS A 163 -7.91 -29.99 7.15
C LYS A 163 -6.88 -30.57 6.21
N GLY A 164 -6.52 -31.81 6.41
CA GLY A 164 -5.54 -32.52 5.60
C GLY A 164 -4.19 -32.72 6.30
N ASN A 165 -3.21 -33.26 5.56
CA ASN A 165 -1.85 -33.55 6.06
C ASN A 165 -0.99 -32.28 6.10
N ALA A 166 -1.33 -31.36 6.99
CA ALA A 166 -0.57 -30.15 7.21
C ALA A 166 -0.60 -29.75 8.69
N GLU A 167 0.35 -28.98 9.14
CA GLU A 167 0.46 -28.50 10.51
C GLU A 167 0.36 -26.98 10.54
N TRP A 168 -0.49 -26.46 11.43
CA TRP A 168 -0.58 -25.04 11.69
C TRP A 168 0.62 -24.56 12.52
N ARG A 169 1.47 -23.71 11.95
CA ARG A 169 2.67 -23.18 12.60
C ARG A 169 2.46 -21.84 13.30
N GLY A 170 1.29 -21.26 13.16
CA GLY A 170 0.94 -19.99 13.78
C GLY A 170 0.46 -18.95 12.79
N GLY A 171 0.15 -17.76 13.30
CA GLY A 171 -0.31 -16.62 12.51
C GLY A 171 0.06 -15.28 13.14
N ILE A 172 0.21 -14.27 12.31
CA ILE A 172 0.50 -12.90 12.73
C ILE A 172 -0.58 -11.99 12.14
N ALA A 173 -1.26 -11.23 13.01
CA ALA A 173 -2.13 -10.14 12.57
C ALA A 173 -1.28 -8.88 12.37
N GLN A 174 -1.39 -8.25 11.20
CA GLN A 174 -0.65 -7.02 10.90
C GLN A 174 -1.18 -5.80 11.66
N GLY A 175 -2.42 -5.87 12.16
CA GLY A 175 -3.06 -4.80 12.87
C GLY A 175 -3.69 -3.76 11.95
N LYS A 176 -4.03 -2.61 12.53
CA LYS A 176 -4.49 -1.44 11.78
C LYS A 176 -3.27 -0.69 11.26
N ASP A 177 -3.27 -0.32 10.01
CA ASP A 177 -2.30 0.59 9.42
C ASP A 177 -2.62 2.05 9.83
#